data_87b199b7cbd960b7b150413b7291a8eb
#
_entry.id   87b199b7cbd960b7b150413b7291a8eb
#
_cell.length_a   1.000
_cell.length_b   1.000
_cell.length_c   1.000
_cell.angle_alpha   90.00
_cell.angle_beta   90.00
_cell.angle_gamma   90.00
#
_symmetry.space_group_name_H-M   'P 1'
#
loop_
_entity.id
_entity.type
_entity.pdbx_description
1 polymer ?
#
loop_
_entity_poly.entity_id
_entity_poly.type
_entity_poly.pdbx_seq_one_letter_code
_entity_poly.pdbx_strand_id
1 'polypeptide(L)'
;MIAALPRLHAVTDDRVVGAGAVVERAAAMAAAAGPALAVHLRTRALEGGALLDLARRVKDAVAPHGTWLVVNDRADVARAAGAAAVVSGRGGLAVRDLRRVAPGIAVARSVHDADSARAAEAEGADFLVAGAVFETPSHPGAGSGGPELVRAAAAGGRQVVAIGGMTPALAGAIIEAGAWGVAAIRALWDAADPAAAARAFLAALPATRTTPLVVNGESRAVPEGTTLAGLLEQLGLDRRAVVVEHNRRIVRRDALDGVPLAAGDAVELIHFVGGG
;
A
#
# COMPACT_ATOMS: atom_id res chain seq x y z
N MET A 1 8.22 1.67 -12.26
CA MET A 1 8.56 1.02 -10.98
C MET A 1 7.63 1.57 -9.92
N ILE A 2 6.79 0.74 -9.30
CA ILE A 2 6.02 1.17 -8.13
C ILE A 2 7.01 1.19 -6.96
N ALA A 3 7.21 2.35 -6.32
CA ALA A 3 8.05 2.45 -5.13
C ALA A 3 7.49 1.54 -4.01
N ALA A 4 8.32 1.16 -3.04
CA ALA A 4 7.88 0.32 -1.94
C ALA A 4 6.63 0.91 -1.25
N LEU A 5 5.63 0.06 -0.98
CA LEU A 5 4.39 0.48 -0.32
C LEU A 5 4.71 1.09 1.06
N PRO A 6 4.26 2.31 1.36
CA PRO A 6 4.40 2.90 2.68
C PRO A 6 3.76 2.05 3.78
N ARG A 7 4.27 2.17 5.01
CA ARG A 7 3.74 1.41 6.15
C ARG A 7 2.71 2.16 6.99
N LEU A 8 2.66 3.48 6.86
CA LEU A 8 1.69 4.34 7.53
C LEU A 8 0.85 5.09 6.49
N HIS A 9 -0.46 5.02 6.63
CA HIS A 9 -1.39 5.67 5.73
C HIS A 9 -2.29 6.63 6.51
N ALA A 10 -2.21 7.93 6.20
CA ALA A 10 -3.07 8.96 6.76
C ALA A 10 -4.27 9.19 5.83
N VAL A 11 -5.44 8.69 6.22
CA VAL A 11 -6.64 8.73 5.38
C VAL A 11 -7.53 9.89 5.83
N THR A 12 -7.99 10.74 4.88
CA THR A 12 -8.97 11.80 5.16
C THR A 12 -10.39 11.25 5.17
N ASP A 13 -11.30 12.00 5.77
CA ASP A 13 -12.75 11.91 5.63
C ASP A 13 -13.33 13.30 5.34
N ASP A 14 -14.64 13.41 5.12
CA ASP A 14 -15.28 14.68 4.80
C ASP A 14 -15.10 15.72 5.91
N ARG A 15 -15.04 15.29 7.18
CA ARG A 15 -14.79 16.16 8.33
C ARG A 15 -13.36 16.73 8.29
N VAL A 16 -12.37 15.91 8.01
CA VAL A 16 -10.95 16.34 7.87
C VAL A 16 -10.81 17.34 6.74
N VAL A 17 -11.43 17.05 5.60
CA VAL A 17 -11.40 17.96 4.43
C VAL A 17 -12.11 19.26 4.74
N GLY A 18 -13.27 19.22 5.40
CA GLY A 18 -14.03 20.40 5.81
C GLY A 18 -13.34 21.29 6.83
N ALA A 19 -12.41 20.76 7.63
CA ALA A 19 -11.61 21.54 8.59
C ALA A 19 -10.54 22.44 7.91
N GLY A 20 -10.26 22.27 6.62
CA GLY A 20 -9.46 23.19 5.80
C GLY A 20 -7.93 23.11 5.98
N ALA A 21 -7.41 22.30 6.91
CA ALA A 21 -5.97 22.22 7.21
C ALA A 21 -5.26 20.98 6.64
N VAL A 22 -5.82 20.40 5.57
CA VAL A 22 -5.32 19.12 5.00
C VAL A 22 -3.89 19.24 4.51
N VAL A 23 -3.56 20.30 3.77
CA VAL A 23 -2.24 20.47 3.14
C VAL A 23 -1.15 20.65 4.18
N GLU A 24 -1.37 21.55 5.15
CA GLU A 24 -0.42 21.87 6.23
C GLU A 24 -0.15 20.65 7.11
N ARG A 25 -1.22 19.92 7.49
CA ARG A 25 -1.09 18.72 8.32
C ARG A 25 -0.44 17.57 7.56
N ALA A 26 -0.76 17.39 6.27
CA ALA A 26 -0.10 16.42 5.40
C ALA A 26 1.40 16.71 5.27
N ALA A 27 1.77 17.99 5.05
CA ALA A 27 3.16 18.41 4.97
C ALA A 27 3.93 18.13 6.28
N ALA A 28 3.31 18.42 7.44
CA ALA A 28 3.93 18.13 8.74
C ALA A 28 4.17 16.63 8.96
N MET A 29 3.19 15.80 8.63
CA MET A 29 3.34 14.34 8.70
C MET A 29 4.40 13.84 7.71
N ALA A 30 4.42 14.37 6.48
CA ALA A 30 5.37 13.99 5.44
C ALA A 30 6.81 14.34 5.83
N ALA A 31 7.05 15.51 6.38
CA ALA A 31 8.37 15.91 6.88
C ALA A 31 8.88 14.98 7.99
N ALA A 32 7.97 14.42 8.80
CA ALA A 32 8.31 13.54 9.93
C ALA A 32 8.49 12.06 9.52
N ALA A 33 7.77 11.60 8.49
CA ALA A 33 7.64 10.18 8.14
C ALA A 33 8.25 9.83 6.77
N GLY A 34 8.46 10.81 5.91
CA GLY A 34 9.09 10.62 4.59
C GLY A 34 8.39 9.57 3.73
N PRO A 35 9.17 8.68 3.09
CA PRO A 35 8.64 7.65 2.19
C PRO A 35 7.86 6.53 2.92
N ALA A 36 7.90 6.49 4.25
CA ALA A 36 7.10 5.55 5.03
C ALA A 36 5.62 5.95 5.15
N LEU A 37 5.25 7.15 4.66
CA LEU A 37 3.90 7.70 4.72
C LEU A 37 3.21 7.70 3.35
N ALA A 38 1.92 7.38 3.35
CA ALA A 38 0.97 7.70 2.28
C ALA A 38 -0.15 8.59 2.82
N VAL A 39 -0.49 9.64 2.11
CA VAL A 39 -1.64 10.50 2.38
C VAL A 39 -2.76 10.16 1.42
N HIS A 40 -3.91 9.73 1.94
CA HIS A 40 -5.08 9.40 1.16
C HIS A 40 -6.08 10.54 1.16
N LEU A 41 -6.45 11.00 -0.01
CA LEU A 41 -7.60 11.86 -0.21
C LEU A 41 -8.85 11.01 -0.43
N ARG A 42 -9.63 10.85 0.62
CA ARG A 42 -10.93 10.20 0.64
C ARG A 42 -11.96 11.22 1.09
N THR A 43 -12.83 11.63 0.19
CA THR A 43 -13.93 12.57 0.48
C THR A 43 -15.07 12.40 -0.53
N ARG A 44 -16.28 12.68 -0.10
CA ARG A 44 -17.48 12.85 -0.93
C ARG A 44 -17.94 14.30 -0.97
N ALA A 45 -17.32 15.17 -0.19
CA ALA A 45 -17.68 16.58 -0.09
C ALA A 45 -17.11 17.43 -1.23
N LEU A 46 -16.12 16.93 -1.97
CA LEU A 46 -15.52 17.65 -3.10
C LEU A 46 -15.66 16.85 -4.39
N GLU A 47 -15.98 17.57 -5.45
CA GLU A 47 -16.13 17.01 -6.79
C GLU A 47 -15.16 17.63 -7.79
N GLY A 48 -14.84 16.88 -8.84
CA GLY A 48 -14.18 17.34 -10.05
C GLY A 48 -12.96 18.23 -9.79
N GLY A 49 -13.05 19.50 -10.20
CA GLY A 49 -11.97 20.46 -10.13
C GLY A 49 -11.49 20.73 -8.70
N ALA A 50 -12.41 20.89 -7.74
CA ALA A 50 -12.04 21.19 -6.34
C ALA A 50 -11.24 20.04 -5.70
N LEU A 51 -11.60 18.78 -5.99
CA LEU A 51 -10.84 17.64 -5.52
C LEU A 51 -9.46 17.56 -6.19
N LEU A 52 -9.39 17.85 -7.49
CA LEU A 52 -8.12 17.87 -8.24
C LEU A 52 -7.19 18.96 -7.71
N ASP A 53 -7.69 20.16 -7.43
CA ASP A 53 -6.91 21.26 -6.88
C ASP A 53 -6.35 20.91 -5.49
N LEU A 54 -7.17 20.31 -4.62
CA LEU A 54 -6.71 19.81 -3.32
C LEU A 54 -5.65 18.71 -3.51
N ALA A 55 -5.87 17.78 -4.43
CA ALA A 55 -4.93 16.69 -4.70
C ALA A 55 -3.57 17.20 -5.16
N ARG A 56 -3.54 18.19 -6.04
CA ARG A 56 -2.30 18.83 -6.51
C ARG A 56 -1.57 19.54 -5.36
N ARG A 57 -2.27 20.35 -4.56
CA ARG A 57 -1.69 21.03 -3.39
C ARG A 57 -1.11 20.06 -2.39
N VAL A 58 -1.81 18.95 -2.09
CA VAL A 58 -1.28 17.90 -1.21
C VAL A 58 -0.07 17.22 -1.86
N LYS A 59 -0.13 16.89 -3.16
CA LYS A 59 1.00 16.30 -3.89
C LYS A 59 2.24 17.17 -3.80
N ASP A 60 2.11 18.48 -4.07
CA ASP A 60 3.22 19.42 -4.03
C ASP A 60 3.83 19.53 -2.63
N ALA A 61 3.00 19.46 -1.59
CA ALA A 61 3.43 19.54 -0.20
C ALA A 61 4.14 18.27 0.29
N VAL A 62 3.77 17.08 -0.21
CA VAL A 62 4.31 15.81 0.33
C VAL A 62 5.39 15.18 -0.55
N ALA A 63 5.43 15.48 -1.85
CA ALA A 63 6.37 14.90 -2.80
C ALA A 63 7.85 15.14 -2.46
N PRO A 64 8.27 16.32 -1.95
CA PRO A 64 9.65 16.56 -1.55
C PRO A 64 10.18 15.59 -0.49
N HIS A 65 9.27 14.96 0.26
CA HIS A 65 9.60 13.99 1.31
C HIS A 65 9.52 12.54 0.84
N GLY A 66 9.24 12.28 -0.43
CA GLY A 66 9.03 10.92 -0.95
C GLY A 66 7.70 10.27 -0.48
N THR A 67 6.82 11.04 0.15
CA THR A 67 5.51 10.58 0.63
C THR A 67 4.55 10.37 -0.53
N TRP A 68 3.76 9.29 -0.46
CA TRP A 68 2.77 9.00 -1.49
C TRP A 68 1.52 9.87 -1.34
N LEU A 69 1.02 10.39 -2.46
CA LEU A 69 -0.37 10.79 -2.59
C LEU A 69 -1.18 9.58 -3.09
N VAL A 70 -2.29 9.29 -2.43
CA VAL A 70 -3.27 8.29 -2.83
C VAL A 70 -4.64 8.96 -2.96
N VAL A 71 -5.40 8.63 -3.99
CA VAL A 71 -6.77 9.16 -4.17
C VAL A 71 -7.76 8.01 -4.11
N ASN A 72 -8.85 8.17 -3.35
CA ASN A 72 -9.87 7.15 -3.27
C ASN A 72 -10.94 7.36 -4.36
N ASP A 73 -11.34 6.27 -5.00
CA ASP A 73 -12.47 6.13 -5.94
C ASP A 73 -12.38 6.96 -7.26
N ARG A 74 -11.54 7.98 -7.31
CA ARG A 74 -11.40 8.92 -8.44
C ARG A 74 -10.09 8.71 -9.19
N ALA A 75 -10.05 7.68 -10.05
CA ALA A 75 -8.87 7.34 -10.87
C ALA A 75 -8.47 8.46 -11.83
N ASP A 76 -9.44 9.22 -12.33
CA ASP A 76 -9.24 10.40 -13.16
C ASP A 76 -8.46 11.50 -12.42
N VAL A 77 -8.85 11.80 -11.19
CA VAL A 77 -8.15 12.75 -10.31
C VAL A 77 -6.79 12.21 -9.90
N ALA A 78 -6.69 10.93 -9.54
CA ALA A 78 -5.42 10.29 -9.19
C ALA A 78 -4.39 10.45 -10.32
N ARG A 79 -4.79 10.17 -11.55
CA ARG A 79 -3.94 10.34 -12.74
C ARG A 79 -3.57 11.81 -12.98
N ALA A 80 -4.56 12.70 -12.96
CA ALA A 80 -4.35 14.12 -13.25
C ALA A 80 -3.50 14.85 -12.20
N ALA A 81 -3.50 14.37 -10.95
CA ALA A 81 -2.67 14.88 -9.86
C ALA A 81 -1.31 14.18 -9.72
N GLY A 82 -1.00 13.16 -10.54
CA GLY A 82 0.23 12.39 -10.41
C GLY A 82 0.32 11.62 -9.10
N ALA A 83 -0.81 11.05 -8.63
CA ALA A 83 -0.84 10.23 -7.43
C ALA A 83 -0.04 8.93 -7.64
N ALA A 84 0.48 8.37 -6.54
CA ALA A 84 1.18 7.09 -6.56
C ALA A 84 0.22 5.89 -6.63
N ALA A 85 -1.00 6.06 -6.08
CA ALA A 85 -2.00 5.00 -6.06
C ALA A 85 -3.44 5.54 -6.12
N VAL A 86 -4.35 4.64 -6.54
CA VAL A 86 -5.79 4.78 -6.36
C VAL A 86 -6.32 3.62 -5.54
N VAL A 87 -7.22 3.90 -4.60
CA VAL A 87 -7.92 2.87 -3.80
C VAL A 87 -9.39 2.88 -4.18
N SER A 88 -9.92 1.74 -4.61
CA SER A 88 -11.35 1.59 -4.90
C SER A 88 -12.08 0.96 -3.72
N GLY A 89 -13.14 1.61 -3.28
CA GLY A 89 -14.02 1.16 -2.21
C GLY A 89 -15.07 0.12 -2.68
N ARG A 90 -15.95 -0.25 -1.75
CA ARG A 90 -17.10 -1.11 -2.06
C ARG A 90 -18.00 -0.43 -3.09
N GLY A 91 -18.30 -1.10 -4.20
CA GLY A 91 -19.11 -0.55 -5.30
C GLY A 91 -18.35 0.40 -6.23
N GLY A 92 -17.04 0.63 -6.02
CA GLY A 92 -16.20 1.35 -6.95
C GLY A 92 -15.81 0.51 -8.19
N LEU A 93 -15.04 1.12 -9.09
CA LEU A 93 -14.60 0.46 -10.33
C LEU A 93 -13.73 -0.78 -10.03
N ALA A 94 -13.84 -1.79 -10.89
CA ALA A 94 -12.97 -2.96 -10.86
C ALA A 94 -11.51 -2.57 -11.17
N VAL A 95 -10.55 -3.36 -10.70
CA VAL A 95 -9.11 -3.09 -10.89
C VAL A 95 -8.75 -2.89 -12.36
N ARG A 96 -9.28 -3.74 -13.25
CA ARG A 96 -9.05 -3.65 -14.70
C ARG A 96 -9.46 -2.30 -15.29
N ASP A 97 -10.56 -1.71 -14.78
CA ASP A 97 -11.09 -0.46 -15.29
C ASP A 97 -10.32 0.73 -14.74
N LEU A 98 -9.89 0.66 -13.47
CA LEU A 98 -8.98 1.63 -12.86
C LEU A 98 -7.64 1.68 -13.61
N ARG A 99 -7.07 0.53 -13.99
CA ARG A 99 -5.82 0.48 -14.77
C ARG A 99 -5.96 1.10 -16.17
N ARG A 100 -7.16 1.02 -16.78
CA ARG A 100 -7.43 1.70 -18.06
C ARG A 100 -7.48 3.23 -17.91
N VAL A 101 -8.10 3.71 -16.83
CA VAL A 101 -8.24 5.16 -16.57
C VAL A 101 -6.92 5.77 -16.09
N ALA A 102 -6.20 5.06 -15.24
CA ALA A 102 -4.97 5.53 -14.60
C ALA A 102 -3.82 4.51 -14.78
N PRO A 103 -3.30 4.33 -16.01
CA PRO A 103 -2.19 3.42 -16.26
C PRO A 103 -0.92 3.89 -15.54
N GLY A 104 -0.15 2.94 -15.00
CA GLY A 104 1.16 3.20 -14.38
C GLY A 104 1.12 3.64 -12.92
N ILE A 105 -0.06 3.77 -12.29
CA ILE A 105 -0.20 3.98 -10.85
C ILE A 105 -0.67 2.70 -10.15
N ALA A 106 -0.33 2.55 -8.86
CA ALA A 106 -0.76 1.39 -8.09
C ALA A 106 -2.29 1.41 -7.88
N VAL A 107 -2.90 0.23 -7.95
CA VAL A 107 -4.34 0.05 -7.74
C VAL A 107 -4.59 -0.82 -6.52
N ALA A 108 -5.30 -0.31 -5.53
CA ALA A 108 -5.70 -1.06 -4.36
C ALA A 108 -7.22 -1.23 -4.25
N ARG A 109 -7.62 -2.22 -3.47
CA ARG A 109 -9.03 -2.49 -3.14
C ARG A 109 -9.25 -2.43 -1.63
N SER A 110 -10.36 -1.80 -1.22
CA SER A 110 -10.86 -1.97 0.14
C SER A 110 -11.57 -3.32 0.26
N VAL A 111 -11.20 -4.07 1.30
CA VAL A 111 -11.72 -5.42 1.55
C VAL A 111 -12.27 -5.52 2.99
N HIS A 112 -13.28 -6.36 3.19
CA HIS A 112 -14.01 -6.42 4.45
C HIS A 112 -14.19 -7.86 4.98
N ASP A 113 -13.77 -8.84 4.19
CA ASP A 113 -13.83 -10.28 4.46
C ASP A 113 -12.84 -11.03 3.55
N ALA A 114 -12.71 -12.34 3.78
CA ALA A 114 -11.84 -13.20 3.00
C ALA A 114 -12.25 -13.30 1.51
N ASP A 115 -13.54 -13.24 1.21
CA ASP A 115 -14.03 -13.37 -0.17
C ASP A 115 -13.69 -12.13 -0.98
N SER A 116 -13.91 -10.94 -0.43
CA SER A 116 -13.51 -9.68 -1.07
C SER A 116 -12.00 -9.54 -1.24
N ALA A 117 -11.20 -10.10 -0.30
CA ALA A 117 -9.75 -10.13 -0.43
C ALA A 117 -9.32 -11.01 -1.61
N ARG A 118 -9.82 -12.26 -1.67
CA ARG A 118 -9.54 -13.17 -2.80
C ARG A 118 -9.97 -12.60 -4.15
N ALA A 119 -11.15 -11.98 -4.20
CA ALA A 119 -11.64 -11.35 -5.42
C ALA A 119 -10.72 -10.20 -5.87
N ALA A 120 -10.29 -9.34 -4.94
CA ALA A 120 -9.38 -8.23 -5.24
C ALA A 120 -8.00 -8.71 -5.75
N GLU A 121 -7.49 -9.80 -5.18
CA GLU A 121 -6.24 -10.44 -5.64
C GLU A 121 -6.38 -11.04 -7.05
N ALA A 122 -7.48 -11.76 -7.29
CA ALA A 122 -7.78 -12.33 -8.61
C ALA A 122 -7.95 -11.24 -9.68
N GLU A 123 -8.47 -10.06 -9.31
CA GLU A 123 -8.54 -8.88 -10.19
C GLU A 123 -7.15 -8.23 -10.43
N GLY A 124 -6.12 -8.61 -9.68
CA GLY A 124 -4.76 -8.09 -9.80
C GLY A 124 -4.53 -6.78 -9.06
N ALA A 125 -5.18 -6.56 -7.89
CA ALA A 125 -4.87 -5.44 -7.01
C ALA A 125 -3.40 -5.50 -6.56
N ASP A 126 -2.72 -4.35 -6.49
CA ASP A 126 -1.32 -4.27 -6.08
C ASP A 126 -1.19 -4.42 -4.55
N PHE A 127 -2.14 -3.88 -3.80
CA PHE A 127 -2.25 -4.07 -2.36
C PHE A 127 -3.71 -3.99 -1.91
N LEU A 128 -3.98 -4.38 -0.66
CA LEU A 128 -5.31 -4.39 -0.08
C LEU A 128 -5.41 -3.40 1.09
N VAL A 129 -6.59 -2.81 1.27
CA VAL A 129 -6.92 -1.99 2.46
C VAL A 129 -8.02 -2.72 3.22
N ALA A 130 -7.67 -3.39 4.32
CA ALA A 130 -8.58 -4.22 5.10
C ALA A 130 -9.22 -3.44 6.26
N GLY A 131 -10.53 -3.39 6.32
CA GLY A 131 -11.25 -2.66 7.37
C GLY A 131 -12.77 -2.83 7.38
N ALA A 132 -13.45 -2.47 8.50
CA ALA A 132 -12.87 -1.93 9.73
C ALA A 132 -12.30 -3.05 10.61
N VAL A 133 -11.04 -2.90 11.06
CA VAL A 133 -10.42 -3.88 11.96
C VAL A 133 -10.93 -3.73 13.38
N PHE A 134 -10.99 -2.51 13.90
CA PHE A 134 -11.60 -2.19 15.20
C PHE A 134 -12.75 -1.22 15.03
N GLU A 135 -13.61 -1.17 16.03
CA GLU A 135 -14.70 -0.19 16.05
C GLU A 135 -14.18 1.24 15.86
N THR A 136 -14.89 2.00 15.08
CA THR A 136 -14.49 3.38 14.77
C THR A 136 -15.71 4.27 14.63
N PRO A 137 -15.65 5.49 15.20
CA PRO A 137 -16.72 6.47 15.03
C PRO A 137 -16.94 6.90 13.56
N SER A 138 -15.99 6.62 12.66
CA SER A 138 -16.15 6.91 11.23
C SER A 138 -17.12 5.95 10.53
N HIS A 139 -17.44 4.80 11.14
CA HIS A 139 -18.42 3.82 10.65
C HIS A 139 -19.13 3.18 11.84
N PRO A 140 -20.00 3.94 12.54
CA PRO A 140 -20.72 3.43 13.71
C PRO A 140 -21.64 2.27 13.28
N GLY A 141 -21.59 1.16 14.03
CA GLY A 141 -22.43 -0.02 13.76
C GLY A 141 -21.96 -0.94 12.64
N ALA A 142 -20.92 -0.59 11.91
CA ALA A 142 -20.24 -1.56 11.05
C ALA A 142 -19.45 -2.51 11.96
N GLY A 143 -19.74 -3.81 11.90
CA GLY A 143 -18.99 -4.82 12.64
C GLY A 143 -17.48 -4.68 12.39
N SER A 144 -16.67 -4.96 13.40
CA SER A 144 -15.20 -4.99 13.28
C SER A 144 -14.75 -6.43 13.02
N GLY A 145 -13.89 -6.60 12.00
CA GLY A 145 -13.36 -7.92 11.63
C GLY A 145 -12.19 -8.38 12.51
N GLY A 146 -11.70 -7.54 13.40
CA GLY A 146 -10.56 -7.83 14.25
C GLY A 146 -9.28 -8.21 13.50
N PRO A 147 -8.27 -8.74 14.21
CA PRO A 147 -7.06 -9.29 13.59
C PRO A 147 -7.35 -10.43 12.61
N GLU A 148 -8.48 -11.14 12.76
CA GLU A 148 -8.86 -12.24 11.87
C GLU A 148 -9.13 -11.76 10.44
N LEU A 149 -9.73 -10.58 10.27
CA LEU A 149 -9.87 -9.96 8.95
C LEU A 149 -8.51 -9.75 8.29
N VAL A 150 -7.53 -9.29 9.07
CA VAL A 150 -6.18 -9.04 8.56
C VAL A 150 -5.51 -10.35 8.14
N ARG A 151 -5.60 -11.42 8.97
CA ARG A 151 -5.07 -12.74 8.62
C ARG A 151 -5.69 -13.29 7.36
N ALA A 152 -7.01 -13.19 7.25
CA ALA A 152 -7.75 -13.63 6.06
C ALA A 152 -7.36 -12.86 4.80
N ALA A 153 -7.19 -11.54 4.92
CA ALA A 153 -6.78 -10.70 3.79
C ALA A 153 -5.32 -10.92 3.37
N ALA A 154 -4.42 -11.24 4.32
CA ALA A 154 -3.01 -11.49 4.03
C ALA A 154 -2.72 -12.90 3.48
N ALA A 155 -3.68 -13.83 3.58
CA ALA A 155 -3.48 -15.24 3.22
C ALA A 155 -3.12 -15.45 1.73
N GLY A 156 -3.52 -14.55 0.84
CA GLY A 156 -3.21 -14.60 -0.59
C GLY A 156 -1.85 -14.02 -0.97
N GLY A 157 -1.12 -13.45 0.00
CA GLY A 157 0.25 -12.93 -0.21
C GLY A 157 0.31 -11.47 -0.68
N ARG A 158 -0.82 -10.78 -0.87
CA ARG A 158 -0.80 -9.34 -1.13
C ARG A 158 -0.51 -8.56 0.16
N GLN A 159 0.23 -7.45 0.02
CA GLN A 159 0.45 -6.55 1.13
C GLN A 159 -0.88 -5.94 1.60
N VAL A 160 -1.14 -6.00 2.90
CA VAL A 160 -2.39 -5.53 3.52
C VAL A 160 -2.12 -4.31 4.39
N VAL A 161 -2.85 -3.23 4.14
CA VAL A 161 -2.89 -2.06 5.01
C VAL A 161 -4.18 -2.14 5.84
N ALA A 162 -4.04 -2.25 7.16
CA ALA A 162 -5.16 -2.40 8.07
C ALA A 162 -5.72 -1.03 8.49
N ILE A 163 -7.03 -0.84 8.39
CA ILE A 163 -7.72 0.41 8.75
C ILE A 163 -8.90 0.17 9.69
N GLY A 164 -9.21 1.14 10.52
CA GLY A 164 -10.35 1.17 11.45
C GLY A 164 -9.90 1.06 12.89
N GLY A 165 -10.13 2.13 13.67
CA GLY A 165 -9.80 2.21 15.09
C GLY A 165 -8.30 2.14 15.41
N MET A 166 -7.41 2.33 14.41
CA MET A 166 -5.97 2.20 14.60
C MET A 166 -5.40 3.28 15.53
N THR A 167 -4.56 2.82 16.46
CA THR A 167 -3.71 3.63 17.33
C THR A 167 -2.29 3.07 17.32
N PRO A 168 -1.26 3.82 17.75
CA PRO A 168 0.10 3.28 17.87
C PRO A 168 0.17 2.01 18.74
N ALA A 169 -0.60 1.95 19.82
CA ALA A 169 -0.60 0.79 20.73
C ALA A 169 -1.12 -0.51 20.07
N LEU A 170 -1.96 -0.41 19.06
CA LEU A 170 -2.55 -1.55 18.34
C LEU A 170 -1.73 -1.96 17.10
N ALA A 171 -0.83 -1.09 16.64
CA ALA A 171 -0.11 -1.29 15.38
C ALA A 171 0.73 -2.58 15.38
N GLY A 172 1.47 -2.85 16.47
CA GLY A 172 2.30 -4.06 16.57
C GLY A 172 1.51 -5.36 16.40
N ALA A 173 0.41 -5.51 17.15
CA ALA A 173 -0.43 -6.69 17.09
C ALA A 173 -1.06 -6.93 15.70
N ILE A 174 -1.34 -5.85 14.97
CA ILE A 174 -1.91 -5.93 13.62
C ILE A 174 -0.85 -6.33 12.59
N ILE A 175 0.39 -5.90 12.75
CA ILE A 175 1.52 -6.40 11.94
C ILE A 175 1.77 -7.89 12.21
N GLU A 176 1.72 -8.32 13.46
CA GLU A 176 1.81 -9.75 13.82
C GLU A 176 0.67 -10.58 13.23
N ALA A 177 -0.52 -9.98 13.03
CA ALA A 177 -1.63 -10.62 12.32
C ALA A 177 -1.43 -10.70 10.79
N GLY A 178 -0.34 -10.17 10.25
CA GLY A 178 0.02 -10.24 8.82
C GLY A 178 -0.19 -8.96 8.04
N ALA A 179 -0.55 -7.83 8.67
CA ALA A 179 -0.57 -6.56 7.96
C ALA A 179 0.85 -6.11 7.58
N TRP A 180 0.98 -5.53 6.41
CA TRP A 180 2.18 -4.80 5.99
C TRP A 180 2.30 -3.46 6.72
N GLY A 181 1.19 -2.76 6.86
CA GLY A 181 1.12 -1.43 7.45
C GLY A 181 -0.26 -1.11 8.00
N VAL A 182 -0.40 0.09 8.53
CA VAL A 182 -1.63 0.56 9.16
C VAL A 182 -2.10 1.88 8.57
N ALA A 183 -3.41 2.09 8.58
CA ALA A 183 -4.04 3.35 8.18
C ALA A 183 -4.88 3.92 9.31
N ALA A 184 -4.79 5.23 9.52
CA ALA A 184 -5.55 5.94 10.53
C ALA A 184 -6.18 7.21 9.97
N ILE A 185 -7.33 7.59 10.53
CA ILE A 185 -7.99 8.86 10.29
C ILE A 185 -7.74 9.76 11.53
N ARG A 186 -8.54 9.59 12.55
CA ARG A 186 -8.55 10.50 13.72
C ARG A 186 -7.24 10.55 14.48
N ALA A 187 -6.60 9.40 14.70
CA ALA A 187 -5.34 9.33 15.44
C ALA A 187 -4.20 10.14 14.81
N LEU A 188 -4.30 10.46 13.51
CA LEU A 188 -3.36 11.31 12.80
C LEU A 188 -3.90 12.72 12.56
N TRP A 189 -5.12 12.85 12.06
CA TRP A 189 -5.66 14.13 11.64
C TRP A 189 -6.19 14.98 12.80
N ASP A 190 -6.60 14.40 13.93
CA ASP A 190 -7.08 15.14 15.10
C ASP A 190 -5.98 15.35 16.17
N ALA A 191 -4.79 14.79 15.96
CA ALA A 191 -3.67 14.98 16.87
C ALA A 191 -3.27 16.46 16.97
N ALA A 192 -2.95 16.93 18.16
CA ALA A 192 -2.44 18.31 18.35
C ALA A 192 -1.16 18.54 17.52
N ASP A 193 -0.25 17.54 17.50
CA ASP A 193 0.93 17.51 16.64
C ASP A 193 0.84 16.27 15.71
N PRO A 194 0.44 16.44 14.43
CA PRO A 194 0.33 15.35 13.47
C PRO A 194 1.69 14.74 13.12
N ALA A 195 2.79 15.49 13.18
CA ALA A 195 4.13 14.98 12.96
C ALA A 195 4.56 14.03 14.08
N ALA A 196 4.31 14.40 15.35
CA ALA A 196 4.56 13.53 16.49
C ALA A 196 3.69 12.27 16.45
N ALA A 197 2.41 12.38 16.06
CA ALA A 197 1.53 11.24 15.89
C ALA A 197 2.04 10.27 14.81
N ALA A 198 2.50 10.78 13.67
CA ALA A 198 3.10 9.97 12.60
C ALA A 198 4.37 9.23 13.09
N ARG A 199 5.26 9.92 13.80
CA ARG A 199 6.44 9.29 14.43
C ARG A 199 6.05 8.20 15.43
N ALA A 200 5.04 8.43 16.27
CA ALA A 200 4.57 7.45 17.24
C ALA A 200 4.03 6.18 16.57
N PHE A 201 3.29 6.30 15.48
CA PHE A 201 2.86 5.15 14.69
C PHE A 201 4.05 4.38 14.12
N LEU A 202 4.99 5.07 13.46
CA LEU A 202 6.16 4.41 12.85
C LEU A 202 7.05 3.74 13.89
N ALA A 203 7.22 4.35 15.07
CA ALA A 203 7.98 3.75 16.18
C ALA A 203 7.31 2.49 16.77
N ALA A 204 5.98 2.39 16.67
CA ALA A 204 5.21 1.25 17.13
C ALA A 204 5.15 0.10 16.09
N LEU A 205 5.52 0.37 14.83
CA LEU A 205 5.58 -0.68 13.80
C LEU A 205 6.89 -1.47 13.99
N PRO A 206 6.83 -2.80 14.16
CA PRO A 206 8.03 -3.63 14.17
C PRO A 206 8.87 -3.37 12.93
N ALA A 207 10.18 -3.46 13.05
CA ALA A 207 11.07 -3.41 11.90
C ALA A 207 10.62 -4.45 10.86
N THR A 208 10.65 -4.07 9.59
CA THR A 208 10.37 -5.02 8.51
C THR A 208 11.42 -6.14 8.60
N ARG A 209 10.97 -7.36 8.90
CA ARG A 209 11.87 -8.50 8.82
C ARG A 209 12.26 -8.68 7.37
N THR A 210 13.55 -8.81 7.13
CA THR A 210 14.07 -8.98 5.79
C THR A 210 14.80 -10.31 5.67
N THR A 211 14.68 -10.90 4.49
CA THR A 211 15.37 -12.12 4.09
C THR A 211 16.59 -11.71 3.26
N PRO A 212 17.82 -11.93 3.76
CA PRO A 212 19.04 -11.69 3.00
C PRO A 212 19.19 -12.77 1.94
N LEU A 213 19.49 -12.37 0.71
CA LEU A 213 19.70 -13.27 -0.43
C LEU A 213 20.69 -12.66 -1.42
N VAL A 214 21.08 -13.42 -2.42
CA VAL A 214 21.98 -12.97 -3.49
C VAL A 214 21.20 -12.92 -4.81
N VAL A 215 21.25 -11.80 -5.51
CA VAL A 215 20.63 -11.65 -6.85
C VAL A 215 21.71 -11.24 -7.85
N ASN A 216 21.93 -12.05 -8.87
CA ASN A 216 22.98 -11.82 -9.87
C ASN A 216 24.36 -11.56 -9.22
N GLY A 217 24.70 -12.32 -8.17
CA GLY A 217 25.96 -12.15 -7.43
C GLY A 217 25.99 -10.99 -6.44
N GLU A 218 24.97 -10.14 -6.36
CA GLU A 218 24.89 -9.02 -5.40
C GLU A 218 24.04 -9.38 -4.19
N SER A 219 24.55 -9.07 -2.97
CA SER A 219 23.77 -9.21 -1.74
C SER A 219 22.60 -8.24 -1.71
N ARG A 220 21.41 -8.77 -1.44
CA ARG A 220 20.16 -8.01 -1.28
C ARG A 220 19.39 -8.46 -0.06
N ALA A 221 18.54 -7.58 0.45
CA ALA A 221 17.57 -7.91 1.48
C ALA A 221 16.17 -7.58 0.96
N VAL A 222 15.28 -8.57 0.99
CA VAL A 222 13.87 -8.40 0.61
C VAL A 222 12.98 -8.59 1.83
N PRO A 223 11.77 -8.02 1.88
CA PRO A 223 10.82 -8.32 2.95
C PRO A 223 10.60 -9.82 3.13
N GLU A 224 10.52 -10.30 4.37
CA GLU A 224 10.21 -11.70 4.66
C GLU A 224 8.89 -12.12 3.99
N GLY A 225 8.85 -13.32 3.41
CA GLY A 225 7.70 -13.80 2.65
C GLY A 225 7.65 -13.32 1.19
N THR A 226 8.63 -12.54 0.71
CA THR A 226 8.73 -12.20 -0.71
C THR A 226 8.89 -13.49 -1.53
N THR A 227 8.11 -13.63 -2.61
CA THR A 227 8.24 -14.71 -3.59
C THR A 227 9.18 -14.32 -4.73
N LEU A 228 9.55 -15.26 -5.59
CA LEU A 228 10.30 -14.95 -6.81
C LEU A 228 9.55 -13.95 -7.71
N ALA A 229 8.22 -14.07 -7.83
CA ALA A 229 7.42 -13.09 -8.56
C ALA A 229 7.48 -11.70 -7.91
N GLY A 230 7.35 -11.63 -6.58
CA GLY A 230 7.49 -10.39 -5.81
C GLY A 230 8.88 -9.76 -5.93
N LEU A 231 9.94 -10.55 -6.03
CA LEU A 231 11.29 -10.06 -6.31
C LEU A 231 11.37 -9.39 -7.69
N LEU A 232 10.83 -10.04 -8.73
CA LEU A 232 10.80 -9.46 -10.08
C LEU A 232 10.04 -8.14 -10.12
N GLU A 233 8.90 -8.07 -9.42
CA GLU A 233 8.11 -6.83 -9.29
C GLU A 233 8.91 -5.72 -8.61
N GLN A 234 9.63 -6.02 -7.51
CA GLN A 234 10.50 -5.06 -6.81
C GLN A 234 11.66 -4.56 -7.70
N LEU A 235 12.16 -5.42 -8.59
CA LEU A 235 13.22 -5.07 -9.54
C LEU A 235 12.67 -4.37 -10.79
N GLY A 236 11.35 -4.27 -10.95
CA GLY A 236 10.71 -3.70 -12.15
C GLY A 236 10.89 -4.54 -13.40
N LEU A 237 11.03 -5.86 -13.25
CA LEU A 237 11.26 -6.79 -14.33
C LEU A 237 9.97 -7.47 -14.78
N ASP A 238 9.73 -7.49 -16.10
CA ASP A 238 8.63 -8.28 -16.67
C ASP A 238 9.01 -9.76 -16.62
N ARG A 239 8.20 -10.57 -15.90
CA ARG A 239 8.36 -12.03 -15.79
C ARG A 239 8.40 -12.75 -17.15
N ARG A 240 7.95 -12.10 -18.23
CA ARG A 240 8.00 -12.63 -19.60
C ARG A 240 9.34 -12.39 -20.28
N ALA A 241 10.11 -11.43 -19.81
CA ALA A 241 11.37 -11.01 -20.39
C ALA A 241 12.60 -11.62 -19.68
N VAL A 242 12.39 -12.41 -18.62
CA VAL A 242 13.48 -12.98 -17.84
C VAL A 242 13.30 -14.49 -17.64
N VAL A 243 14.43 -15.22 -17.61
CA VAL A 243 14.54 -16.56 -17.04
C VAL A 243 15.02 -16.41 -15.61
N VAL A 244 14.36 -17.09 -14.68
CA VAL A 244 14.72 -17.10 -13.27
C VAL A 244 15.36 -18.44 -12.92
N GLU A 245 16.60 -18.40 -12.47
CA GLU A 245 17.26 -19.51 -11.81
C GLU A 245 17.26 -19.25 -10.29
N HIS A 246 16.75 -20.18 -9.51
CA HIS A 246 16.70 -20.14 -8.06
C HIS A 246 17.48 -21.35 -7.51
N ASN A 247 18.54 -21.08 -6.77
CA ASN A 247 19.40 -22.11 -6.20
C ASN A 247 19.87 -23.15 -7.23
N ARG A 248 20.33 -22.67 -8.39
CA ARG A 248 20.82 -23.49 -9.51
C ARG A 248 19.72 -24.33 -10.22
N ARG A 249 18.45 -23.94 -10.08
CA ARG A 249 17.33 -24.58 -10.79
C ARG A 249 16.50 -23.53 -11.50
N ILE A 250 16.20 -23.75 -12.75
CA ILE A 250 15.31 -22.87 -13.51
C ILE A 250 13.89 -23.05 -12.97
N VAL A 251 13.26 -21.94 -12.60
CA VAL A 251 11.87 -21.89 -12.14
C VAL A 251 10.98 -21.45 -13.29
N ARG A 252 9.94 -22.25 -13.55
CA ARG A 252 8.98 -21.92 -14.59
C ARG A 252 8.17 -20.68 -14.23
N ARG A 253 7.78 -19.91 -15.23
CA ARG A 253 7.04 -18.65 -15.06
C ARG A 253 5.75 -18.79 -14.26
N ASP A 254 5.04 -19.88 -14.47
CA ASP A 254 3.78 -20.21 -13.80
C ASP A 254 3.96 -20.62 -12.32
N ALA A 255 5.18 -20.92 -11.90
CA ALA A 255 5.51 -21.31 -10.53
C ALA A 255 6.09 -20.16 -9.67
N LEU A 256 6.45 -19.02 -10.27
CA LEU A 256 7.16 -17.92 -9.57
C LEU A 256 6.39 -17.36 -8.37
N ASP A 257 5.06 -17.32 -8.44
CA ASP A 257 4.20 -16.82 -7.35
C ASP A 257 4.20 -17.77 -6.14
N GLY A 258 4.43 -19.06 -6.36
CA GLY A 258 4.41 -20.11 -5.33
C GLY A 258 5.77 -20.40 -4.68
N VAL A 259 6.86 -19.74 -5.07
CA VAL A 259 8.21 -19.98 -4.54
C VAL A 259 8.60 -18.83 -3.59
N PRO A 260 8.49 -19.02 -2.25
CA PRO A 260 8.96 -18.03 -1.27
C PRO A 260 10.49 -18.02 -1.24
N LEU A 261 11.06 -16.83 -1.02
CA LEU A 261 12.50 -16.63 -0.85
C LEU A 261 12.91 -16.86 0.60
N ALA A 262 14.01 -17.55 0.79
CA ALA A 262 14.62 -17.86 2.09
C ALA A 262 15.98 -17.17 2.24
N ALA A 263 16.45 -17.04 3.48
CA ALA A 263 17.78 -16.48 3.76
C ALA A 263 18.88 -17.34 3.14
N GLY A 264 19.78 -16.69 2.41
CA GLY A 264 20.88 -17.35 1.72
C GLY A 264 20.53 -17.85 0.29
N ASP A 265 19.30 -17.66 -0.18
CA ASP A 265 18.95 -18.00 -1.54
C ASP A 265 19.80 -17.24 -2.56
N ALA A 266 20.15 -17.93 -3.65
CA ALA A 266 20.77 -17.36 -4.83
C ALA A 266 19.76 -17.33 -5.99
N VAL A 267 19.55 -16.14 -6.53
CA VAL A 267 18.63 -15.92 -7.66
C VAL A 267 19.42 -15.30 -8.81
N GLU A 268 19.44 -15.98 -9.95
CA GLU A 268 20.02 -15.46 -11.19
C GLU A 268 18.89 -15.09 -12.17
N LEU A 269 18.94 -13.85 -12.64
CA LEU A 269 17.95 -13.27 -13.55
C LEU A 269 18.61 -13.02 -14.91
N ILE A 270 18.23 -13.81 -15.88
CA ILE A 270 18.80 -13.76 -17.23
C ILE A 270 17.80 -13.09 -18.16
N HIS A 271 18.17 -11.94 -18.72
CA HIS A 271 17.36 -11.26 -19.72
C HIS A 271 17.54 -11.91 -21.09
N PHE A 272 16.44 -12.14 -21.81
CA PHE A 272 16.54 -12.39 -23.23
C PHE A 272 16.92 -11.08 -23.93
N VAL A 273 18.17 -10.96 -24.34
CA VAL A 273 18.55 -9.94 -25.33
C VAL A 273 18.06 -10.49 -26.66
N GLY A 274 16.98 -9.94 -27.20
CA GLY A 274 16.54 -10.23 -28.55
C GLY A 274 17.65 -9.84 -29.52
N GLY A 275 18.40 -10.81 -30.04
CA GLY A 275 19.23 -10.59 -31.19
C GLY A 275 18.30 -10.35 -32.37
N GLY A 276 18.25 -9.11 -32.87
CA GLY A 276 17.61 -8.72 -34.11
C GLY A 276 18.40 -9.10 -35.30
#